data_17ff9c74c34e9902cc5c2b6ec4b979ef
#
_entry.id   17ff9c74c34e9902cc5c2b6ec4b979ef
#
_cell.length_a   1.000
_cell.length_b   1.000
_cell.length_c   1.000
_cell.angle_alpha   90.00
_cell.angle_beta   90.00
_cell.angle_gamma   90.00
#
_symmetry.space_group_name_H-M   'P 1'
#
loop_
_entity.id
_entity.type
_entity.pdbx_description
1 polymer ?
#
loop_
_entity_poly.entity_id
_entity_poly.type
_entity_poly.pdbx_seq_one_letter_code
_entity_poly.pdbx_strand_id
1 'polypeptide(L)'
;MTFESFPYARPDMAEVSQSFEKQLSHFQNAKTPAEQSRSLNRLNAVREEFWTMYNLCYIRHTSNTADPFYEKENEYFDENLPSFEALNNRFFRALLTSPFRDVLEQKFGKQLFTLAELALKTFQPSILEDLQQENALSTEYTKLKAQAKIEFGGKTYNLSNILPLELSDDRDTRRRAAEAKWQFYAANAETMETIFDKMVKVRHRIARELGYRNFVEVGYARMRRSDYTPDMVANFRRQVREILVPLASELYERQRKRLGINKLKYYDEEYKFPSGNPKPIGTPAEIVANAAKMYREL
;
A
#
# COMPACT_ATOMS: atom_id res chain seq x y z
N MET A 1 -21.33 14.36 3.28
CA MET A 1 -19.99 14.93 3.15
C MET A 1 -19.28 14.15 2.04
N THR A 2 -18.71 14.82 1.03
CA THR A 2 -17.93 14.16 -0.01
C THR A 2 -16.47 14.04 0.43
N PHE A 3 -15.68 13.20 -0.22
CA PHE A 3 -14.25 13.03 0.12
C PHE A 3 -13.47 14.35 -0.01
N GLU A 4 -13.81 15.16 -1.03
CA GLU A 4 -13.17 16.46 -1.28
C GLU A 4 -13.43 17.45 -0.13
N SER A 5 -14.59 17.33 0.56
CA SER A 5 -14.98 18.23 1.64
C SER A 5 -14.47 17.83 3.03
N PHE A 6 -13.72 16.71 3.15
CA PHE A 6 -13.07 16.37 4.41
C PHE A 6 -12.01 17.42 4.76
N PRO A 7 -12.09 18.02 5.97
CA PRO A 7 -11.11 18.99 6.40
C PRO A 7 -9.74 18.32 6.56
N TYR A 8 -8.72 18.97 6.01
CA TYR A 8 -7.34 18.57 6.23
C TYR A 8 -6.63 19.66 7.05
N ALA A 9 -5.90 19.24 8.05
CA ALA A 9 -4.98 20.08 8.80
C ALA A 9 -3.69 19.30 9.03
N ARG A 10 -2.54 19.91 8.75
CA ARG A 10 -1.23 19.30 9.04
C ARG A 10 -1.12 19.06 10.55
N PRO A 11 -0.88 17.83 11.02
CA PRO A 11 -0.65 17.60 12.44
C PRO A 11 0.63 18.32 12.91
N ASP A 12 0.57 19.03 14.02
CA ASP A 12 1.77 19.52 14.70
C ASP A 12 2.40 18.37 15.50
N MET A 13 3.60 17.94 15.13
CA MET A 13 4.27 16.80 15.77
C MET A 13 4.63 17.04 17.23
N ALA A 14 4.82 18.28 17.65
CA ALA A 14 5.07 18.61 19.04
C ALA A 14 3.78 18.42 19.87
N GLU A 15 2.65 18.90 19.37
CA GLU A 15 1.33 18.72 20.02
C GLU A 15 0.91 17.25 20.01
N VAL A 16 1.08 16.55 18.88
CA VAL A 16 0.80 15.10 18.77
C VAL A 16 1.63 14.33 19.79
N SER A 17 2.94 14.60 19.85
CA SER A 17 3.85 13.92 20.79
C SER A 17 3.45 14.20 22.24
N GLN A 18 3.19 15.45 22.60
CA GLN A 18 2.76 15.83 23.92
C GLN A 18 1.45 15.14 24.34
N SER A 19 0.46 15.15 23.47
CA SER A 19 -0.83 14.49 23.70
C SER A 19 -0.66 12.98 23.86
N PHE A 20 0.12 12.37 22.97
CA PHE A 20 0.42 10.94 23.01
C PHE A 20 1.11 10.54 24.31
N GLU A 21 2.17 11.25 24.69
CA GLU A 21 2.96 11.00 25.91
C GLU A 21 2.09 11.13 27.17
N LYS A 22 1.24 12.13 27.22
CA LYS A 22 0.28 12.30 28.31
C LYS A 22 -0.64 11.08 28.47
N GLN A 23 -1.21 10.59 27.35
CA GLN A 23 -2.12 9.44 27.40
C GLN A 23 -1.34 8.13 27.67
N LEU A 24 -0.12 8.00 27.17
CA LEU A 24 0.76 6.86 27.44
C LEU A 24 1.12 6.80 28.92
N SER A 25 1.45 7.94 29.53
CA SER A 25 1.70 8.04 30.98
C SER A 25 0.47 7.63 31.79
N HIS A 26 -0.73 8.08 31.40
CA HIS A 26 -1.98 7.65 32.06
C HIS A 26 -2.21 6.13 31.90
N PHE A 27 -1.88 5.57 30.73
CA PHE A 27 -1.98 4.13 30.51
C PHE A 27 -1.04 3.33 31.41
N GLN A 28 0.22 3.77 31.52
CA GLN A 28 1.25 3.09 32.33
C GLN A 28 0.98 3.20 33.84
N ASN A 29 0.43 4.32 34.29
CA ASN A 29 0.18 4.59 35.71
C ASN A 29 -1.21 4.16 36.20
N ALA A 30 -2.07 3.64 35.31
CA ALA A 30 -3.41 3.15 35.65
C ALA A 30 -3.36 2.07 36.75
N LYS A 31 -4.26 2.18 37.72
CA LYS A 31 -4.33 1.25 38.85
C LYS A 31 -5.36 0.14 38.67
N THR A 32 -6.21 0.28 37.65
CA THR A 32 -7.28 -0.68 37.34
C THR A 32 -7.36 -0.96 35.84
N PRO A 33 -7.84 -2.15 35.41
CA PRO A 33 -8.11 -2.45 34.01
C PRO A 33 -9.05 -1.45 33.34
N ALA A 34 -10.01 -0.92 34.08
CA ALA A 34 -10.97 0.05 33.58
C ALA A 34 -10.30 1.41 33.25
N GLU A 35 -9.40 1.89 34.10
CA GLU A 35 -8.61 3.10 33.84
C GLU A 35 -7.69 2.90 32.63
N GLN A 36 -7.02 1.75 32.57
CA GLN A 36 -6.11 1.43 31.47
C GLN A 36 -6.87 1.33 30.14
N SER A 37 -8.05 0.71 30.12
CA SER A 37 -8.93 0.67 28.94
C SER A 37 -9.35 2.07 28.47
N ARG A 38 -9.68 2.98 29.39
CA ARG A 38 -10.01 4.37 29.03
C ARG A 38 -8.82 5.10 28.42
N SER A 39 -7.62 4.92 29.00
CA SER A 39 -6.40 5.51 28.45
C SER A 39 -6.03 4.94 27.08
N LEU A 40 -6.24 3.64 26.85
CA LEU A 40 -6.07 3.01 25.54
C LEU A 40 -6.99 3.63 24.49
N ASN A 41 -8.27 3.84 24.80
CA ASN A 41 -9.20 4.49 23.87
C ASN A 41 -8.78 5.93 23.53
N ARG A 42 -8.26 6.68 24.51
CA ARG A 42 -7.75 8.04 24.28
C ARG A 42 -6.47 8.05 23.43
N LEU A 43 -5.57 7.07 23.65
CA LEU A 43 -4.41 6.87 22.78
C LEU A 43 -4.83 6.55 21.35
N ASN A 44 -5.84 5.69 21.18
CA ASN A 44 -6.37 5.40 19.85
C ASN A 44 -6.97 6.64 19.19
N ALA A 45 -7.67 7.51 19.92
CA ALA A 45 -8.19 8.76 19.35
C ALA A 45 -7.05 9.65 18.78
N VAL A 46 -5.94 9.81 19.50
CA VAL A 46 -4.76 10.56 19.00
C VAL A 46 -4.18 9.88 17.73
N ARG A 47 -4.11 8.55 17.74
CA ARG A 47 -3.61 7.77 16.60
C ARG A 47 -4.52 7.88 15.38
N GLU A 48 -5.84 7.78 15.59
CA GLU A 48 -6.85 7.91 14.54
C GLU A 48 -6.84 9.29 13.89
N GLU A 49 -6.68 10.35 14.66
CA GLU A 49 -6.55 11.72 14.15
C GLU A 49 -5.32 11.87 13.26
N PHE A 50 -4.14 11.46 13.73
CA PHE A 50 -2.91 11.49 12.94
C PHE A 50 -3.03 10.67 11.65
N TRP A 51 -3.51 9.43 11.75
CA TRP A 51 -3.66 8.55 10.58
C TRP A 51 -4.71 9.06 9.60
N THR A 52 -5.75 9.74 10.07
CA THR A 52 -6.75 10.37 9.20
C THR A 52 -6.11 11.46 8.35
N MET A 53 -5.34 12.35 8.95
CA MET A 53 -4.64 13.42 8.23
C MET A 53 -3.59 12.86 7.26
N TYR A 54 -2.80 11.87 7.70
CA TYR A 54 -1.87 11.16 6.83
C TYR A 54 -2.58 10.57 5.60
N ASN A 55 -3.65 9.82 5.80
CA ASN A 55 -4.37 9.17 4.69
C ASN A 55 -5.02 10.20 3.75
N LEU A 56 -5.58 11.29 4.27
CA LEU A 56 -6.12 12.38 3.42
C LEU A 56 -5.02 12.99 2.57
N CYS A 57 -3.87 13.31 3.16
CA CYS A 57 -2.70 13.79 2.42
C CYS A 57 -2.26 12.79 1.36
N TYR A 58 -2.02 11.55 1.74
CA TYR A 58 -1.54 10.49 0.85
C TYR A 58 -2.47 10.28 -0.35
N ILE A 59 -3.78 10.17 -0.13
CA ILE A 59 -4.76 9.97 -1.22
C ILE A 59 -4.77 11.18 -2.16
N ARG A 60 -4.78 12.40 -1.62
CA ARG A 60 -4.82 13.62 -2.43
C ARG A 60 -3.52 13.83 -3.21
N HIS A 61 -2.37 13.59 -2.59
CA HIS A 61 -1.08 13.61 -3.26
C HIS A 61 -0.99 12.55 -4.37
N THR A 62 -1.35 11.31 -4.10
CA THR A 62 -1.26 10.24 -5.12
C THR A 62 -2.29 10.39 -6.25
N SER A 63 -3.40 11.10 -6.01
CA SER A 63 -4.37 11.45 -7.05
C SER A 63 -3.86 12.57 -7.97
N ASN A 64 -3.02 13.48 -7.46
CA ASN A 64 -2.38 14.54 -8.23
C ASN A 64 -1.01 14.89 -7.64
N THR A 65 0.03 14.18 -8.06
CA THR A 65 1.43 14.39 -7.60
C THR A 65 2.04 15.72 -8.06
N ALA A 66 1.36 16.48 -8.92
CA ALA A 66 1.78 17.81 -9.35
C ALA A 66 1.17 18.94 -8.50
N ASP A 67 0.31 18.63 -7.53
CA ASP A 67 -0.24 19.60 -6.58
C ASP A 67 0.86 20.05 -5.61
N PRO A 68 1.32 21.31 -5.64
CA PRO A 68 2.45 21.75 -4.83
C PRO A 68 2.14 21.83 -3.34
N PHE A 69 0.86 21.89 -2.95
CA PHE A 69 0.46 21.85 -1.55
C PHE A 69 0.59 20.43 -1.01
N TYR A 70 -0.06 19.45 -1.65
CA TYR A 70 -0.01 18.06 -1.18
C TYR A 70 1.36 17.40 -1.41
N GLU A 71 2.19 17.90 -2.32
CA GLU A 71 3.58 17.48 -2.43
C GLU A 71 4.36 17.83 -1.15
N LYS A 72 4.28 19.08 -0.67
CA LYS A 72 4.93 19.50 0.58
C LYS A 72 4.36 18.81 1.82
N GLU A 73 3.05 18.54 1.83
CA GLU A 73 2.42 17.81 2.93
C GLU A 73 2.90 16.35 2.96
N ASN A 74 3.06 15.71 1.80
CA ASN A 74 3.59 14.34 1.72
C ASN A 74 5.07 14.28 2.18
N GLU A 75 5.90 15.23 1.77
CA GLU A 75 7.28 15.35 2.26
C GLU A 75 7.33 15.49 3.78
N TYR A 76 6.44 16.32 4.35
CA TYR A 76 6.31 16.44 5.79
C TYR A 76 6.01 15.10 6.48
N PHE A 77 5.08 14.29 5.92
CA PHE A 77 4.79 12.97 6.47
C PHE A 77 5.93 11.96 6.25
N ASP A 78 6.60 11.98 5.12
CA ASP A 78 7.76 11.11 4.86
C ASP A 78 8.87 11.32 5.91
N GLU A 79 9.08 12.57 6.36
CA GLU A 79 10.05 12.92 7.40
C GLU A 79 9.56 12.56 8.81
N ASN A 80 8.27 12.76 9.11
CA ASN A 80 7.74 12.71 10.48
C ASN A 80 7.06 11.39 10.84
N LEU A 81 6.63 10.60 9.86
CA LEU A 81 5.99 9.29 10.10
C LEU A 81 6.87 8.35 10.94
N PRO A 82 8.19 8.23 10.73
CA PRO A 82 9.03 7.38 11.58
C PRO A 82 9.04 7.83 13.05
N SER A 83 8.96 9.13 13.33
CA SER A 83 8.86 9.66 14.70
C SER A 83 7.52 9.29 15.35
N PHE A 84 6.42 9.34 14.61
CA PHE A 84 5.13 8.87 15.09
C PHE A 84 5.11 7.35 15.33
N GLU A 85 5.76 6.58 14.47
CA GLU A 85 5.94 5.13 14.69
C GLU A 85 6.79 4.81 15.94
N ALA A 86 7.75 5.67 16.31
CA ALA A 86 8.46 5.55 17.56
C ALA A 86 7.53 5.69 18.78
N LEU A 87 6.56 6.62 18.74
CA LEU A 87 5.54 6.74 19.77
C LEU A 87 4.64 5.49 19.84
N ASN A 88 4.18 4.99 18.68
CA ASN A 88 3.42 3.75 18.59
C ASN A 88 4.19 2.55 19.17
N ASN A 89 5.47 2.45 18.90
CA ASN A 89 6.32 1.38 19.42
C ASN A 89 6.39 1.40 20.96
N ARG A 90 6.50 2.58 21.56
CA ARG A 90 6.46 2.76 23.03
C ARG A 90 5.10 2.35 23.61
N PHE A 91 4.02 2.72 22.95
CA PHE A 91 2.67 2.28 23.36
C PHE A 91 2.53 0.75 23.28
N PHE A 92 2.93 0.13 22.16
CA PHE A 92 2.86 -1.33 22.01
C PHE A 92 3.71 -2.06 23.06
N ARG A 93 4.87 -1.53 23.41
CA ARG A 93 5.69 -2.06 24.50
C ARG A 93 4.94 -1.98 25.84
N ALA A 94 4.36 -0.84 26.16
CA ALA A 94 3.57 -0.67 27.37
C ALA A 94 2.33 -1.58 27.39
N LEU A 95 1.66 -1.77 26.25
CA LEU A 95 0.52 -2.67 26.11
C LEU A 95 0.89 -4.12 26.41
N LEU A 96 1.99 -4.59 25.84
CA LEU A 96 2.45 -5.99 25.99
C LEU A 96 2.98 -6.30 27.39
N THR A 97 3.52 -5.30 28.09
CA THR A 97 4.04 -5.43 29.46
C THR A 97 3.02 -5.02 30.52
N SER A 98 1.77 -4.76 30.15
CA SER A 98 0.71 -4.37 31.08
C SER A 98 0.42 -5.45 32.12
N PRO A 99 0.33 -5.07 33.41
CA PRO A 99 -0.13 -6.01 34.46
C PRO A 99 -1.60 -6.46 34.28
N PHE A 100 -2.37 -5.76 33.42
CA PHE A 100 -3.75 -6.08 33.12
C PHE A 100 -3.91 -6.69 31.70
N ARG A 101 -2.82 -7.21 31.12
CA ARG A 101 -2.80 -7.74 29.75
C ARG A 101 -3.96 -8.69 29.48
N ASP A 102 -4.20 -9.66 30.34
CA ASP A 102 -5.24 -10.69 30.13
C ASP A 102 -6.64 -10.08 30.03
N VAL A 103 -6.95 -9.08 30.88
CA VAL A 103 -8.24 -8.38 30.85
C VAL A 103 -8.40 -7.51 29.59
N LEU A 104 -7.30 -6.86 29.19
CA LEU A 104 -7.28 -6.07 27.96
C LEU A 104 -7.40 -6.95 26.73
N GLU A 105 -6.74 -8.12 26.71
CA GLU A 105 -6.81 -9.10 25.64
C GLU A 105 -8.21 -9.67 25.47
N GLN A 106 -8.91 -9.98 26.57
CA GLN A 106 -10.31 -10.38 26.54
C GLN A 106 -11.23 -9.29 25.98
N LYS A 107 -10.96 -8.02 26.31
CA LYS A 107 -11.78 -6.88 25.91
C LYS A 107 -11.55 -6.41 24.49
N PHE A 108 -10.29 -6.31 24.05
CA PHE A 108 -9.87 -5.72 22.76
C PHE A 108 -9.49 -6.78 21.72
N GLY A 109 -9.45 -8.04 22.11
CA GLY A 109 -9.11 -9.18 21.27
C GLY A 109 -7.62 -9.48 21.22
N LYS A 110 -7.27 -10.76 21.10
CA LYS A 110 -5.91 -11.27 21.00
C LYS A 110 -5.12 -10.66 19.82
N GLN A 111 -5.83 -10.36 18.73
CA GLN A 111 -5.20 -9.86 17.51
C GLN A 111 -4.49 -8.51 17.73
N LEU A 112 -5.01 -7.63 18.59
CA LEU A 112 -4.34 -6.38 18.94
C LEU A 112 -2.93 -6.64 19.50
N PHE A 113 -2.79 -7.61 20.40
CA PHE A 113 -1.52 -7.96 21.04
C PHE A 113 -0.56 -8.65 20.06
N THR A 114 -1.07 -9.53 19.21
CA THR A 114 -0.28 -10.14 18.14
C THR A 114 0.28 -9.09 17.18
N LEU A 115 -0.52 -8.10 16.78
CA LEU A 115 -0.05 -6.99 15.95
C LEU A 115 0.94 -6.08 16.68
N ALA A 116 0.76 -5.86 17.97
CA ALA A 116 1.73 -5.12 18.79
C ALA A 116 3.09 -5.85 18.85
N GLU A 117 3.09 -7.18 19.04
CA GLU A 117 4.30 -8.01 19.01
C GLU A 117 5.01 -7.93 17.64
N LEU A 118 4.26 -7.97 16.54
CA LEU A 118 4.84 -7.80 15.20
C LEU A 118 5.42 -6.40 15.01
N ALA A 119 4.73 -5.35 15.48
CA ALA A 119 5.21 -3.97 15.37
C ALA A 119 6.54 -3.77 16.11
N LEU A 120 6.71 -4.37 17.30
CA LEU A 120 7.98 -4.30 18.04
C LEU A 120 9.15 -4.97 17.29
N LYS A 121 8.89 -5.90 16.40
CA LYS A 121 9.91 -6.57 15.59
C LYS A 121 10.41 -5.72 14.42
N THR A 122 9.73 -4.62 14.11
CA THR A 122 9.96 -3.86 12.87
C THR A 122 10.52 -2.46 13.10
N PHE A 123 10.72 -2.08 14.35
CA PHE A 123 11.16 -0.73 14.70
C PHE A 123 12.16 -0.71 15.86
N GLN A 124 13.21 0.09 15.71
CA GLN A 124 14.12 0.58 16.75
C GLN A 124 14.50 2.04 16.42
N PRO A 125 14.86 2.87 17.43
CA PRO A 125 15.25 4.26 17.15
C PRO A 125 16.43 4.41 16.17
N SER A 126 17.34 3.43 16.14
CA SER A 126 18.52 3.43 15.26
C SER A 126 18.21 3.39 13.76
N ILE A 127 17.01 2.93 13.37
CA ILE A 127 16.62 2.84 11.95
C ILE A 127 15.79 4.03 11.46
N LEU A 128 15.62 5.08 12.26
CA LEU A 128 14.72 6.20 11.95
C LEU A 128 15.10 6.89 10.65
N GLU A 129 16.39 7.20 10.45
CA GLU A 129 16.90 7.82 9.21
C GLU A 129 16.72 6.91 8.00
N ASP A 130 16.92 5.60 8.15
CA ASP A 130 16.70 4.63 7.09
C ASP A 130 15.21 4.52 6.71
N LEU A 131 14.28 4.67 7.66
CA LEU A 131 12.85 4.72 7.39
C LEU A 131 12.45 5.98 6.60
N GLN A 132 13.03 7.14 6.94
CA GLN A 132 12.83 8.37 6.18
C GLN A 132 13.34 8.22 4.74
N GLN A 133 14.53 7.63 4.57
CA GLN A 133 15.07 7.34 3.25
C GLN A 133 14.20 6.34 2.46
N GLU A 134 13.67 5.30 3.10
CA GLU A 134 12.75 4.33 2.48
C GLU A 134 11.47 5.03 1.99
N ASN A 135 10.88 5.92 2.80
CA ASN A 135 9.69 6.70 2.43
C ASN A 135 9.97 7.60 1.23
N ALA A 136 11.06 8.37 1.26
CA ALA A 136 11.46 9.24 0.16
C ALA A 136 11.64 8.47 -1.17
N LEU A 137 12.28 7.31 -1.15
CA LEU A 137 12.44 6.44 -2.32
C LEU A 137 11.09 5.91 -2.85
N SER A 138 10.18 5.57 -1.96
CA SER A 138 8.81 5.14 -2.34
C SER A 138 8.05 6.28 -3.02
N THR A 139 8.15 7.49 -2.49
CA THR A 139 7.56 8.71 -3.06
C THR A 139 8.16 9.02 -4.42
N GLU A 140 9.49 8.94 -4.58
CA GLU A 140 10.19 9.14 -5.85
C GLU A 140 9.66 8.18 -6.95
N TYR A 141 9.53 6.90 -6.63
CA TYR A 141 8.97 5.91 -7.55
C TYR A 141 7.52 6.21 -7.92
N THR A 142 6.70 6.62 -6.95
CA THR A 142 5.29 6.96 -7.16
C THR A 142 5.17 8.18 -8.09
N LYS A 143 5.94 9.24 -7.85
CA LYS A 143 5.99 10.44 -8.69
C LYS A 143 6.41 10.12 -10.12
N LEU A 144 7.46 9.32 -10.30
CA LEU A 144 7.93 8.91 -11.63
C LEU A 144 6.83 8.24 -12.44
N LYS A 145 6.06 7.33 -11.85
CA LYS A 145 4.94 6.65 -12.52
C LYS A 145 3.75 7.56 -12.76
N ALA A 146 3.40 8.40 -11.80
CA ALA A 146 2.26 9.31 -11.90
C ALA A 146 2.45 10.37 -12.99
N GLN A 147 3.69 10.78 -13.23
CA GLN A 147 4.07 11.79 -14.23
C GLN A 147 4.26 11.20 -15.64
N ALA A 148 3.94 9.91 -15.85
CA ALA A 148 4.10 9.26 -17.14
C ALA A 148 3.32 9.99 -18.26
N LYS A 149 4.05 10.34 -19.32
CA LYS A 149 3.49 10.91 -20.54
C LYS A 149 3.81 9.97 -21.71
N ILE A 150 2.76 9.43 -22.32
CA ILE A 150 2.85 8.45 -23.40
C ILE A 150 2.18 9.06 -24.62
N GLU A 151 2.96 9.39 -25.63
CA GLU A 151 2.44 9.94 -26.87
C GLU A 151 1.90 8.81 -27.78
N PHE A 152 0.62 8.90 -28.16
CA PHE A 152 -0.02 7.95 -29.04
C PHE A 152 -1.11 8.60 -29.89
N GLY A 153 -1.03 8.46 -31.21
CA GLY A 153 -2.04 8.99 -32.13
C GLY A 153 -2.26 10.51 -32.03
N GLY A 154 -1.21 11.27 -31.73
CA GLY A 154 -1.25 12.73 -31.55
C GLY A 154 -1.87 13.19 -30.23
N LYS A 155 -2.04 12.28 -29.25
CA LYS A 155 -2.54 12.59 -27.91
C LYS A 155 -1.58 12.06 -26.85
N THR A 156 -1.55 12.72 -25.70
CA THR A 156 -0.77 12.30 -24.52
C THR A 156 -1.64 11.50 -23.58
N TYR A 157 -1.13 10.34 -23.17
CA TYR A 157 -1.75 9.42 -22.22
C TYR A 157 -0.88 9.24 -20.99
N ASN A 158 -1.46 8.75 -19.90
CA ASN A 158 -0.75 8.21 -18.75
C ASN A 158 -0.85 6.67 -18.72
N LEU A 159 -0.20 6.02 -17.74
CA LEU A 159 -0.17 4.56 -17.60
C LEU A 159 -1.56 3.92 -17.41
N SER A 160 -2.57 4.67 -16.98
CA SER A 160 -3.92 4.17 -16.74
C SER A 160 -4.85 4.42 -17.93
N ASN A 161 -4.85 5.64 -18.48
CA ASN A 161 -5.81 6.00 -19.52
C ASN A 161 -5.44 5.52 -20.93
N ILE A 162 -4.25 4.93 -21.12
CA ILE A 162 -3.86 4.21 -22.34
C ILE A 162 -4.52 2.82 -22.44
N LEU A 163 -4.96 2.24 -21.32
CA LEU A 163 -5.53 0.89 -21.26
C LEU A 163 -6.66 0.61 -22.26
N PRO A 164 -7.62 1.51 -22.52
CA PRO A 164 -8.63 1.28 -23.55
C PRO A 164 -8.07 1.01 -24.95
N LEU A 165 -6.89 1.56 -25.28
CA LEU A 165 -6.21 1.32 -26.55
C LEU A 165 -5.53 -0.06 -26.57
N GLU A 166 -5.03 -0.52 -25.42
CA GLU A 166 -4.50 -1.89 -25.23
C GLU A 166 -5.61 -2.95 -25.29
N LEU A 167 -6.89 -2.54 -25.21
CA LEU A 167 -8.07 -3.40 -25.35
C LEU A 167 -8.82 -3.19 -26.68
N SER A 168 -8.26 -2.45 -27.63
CA SER A 168 -8.86 -2.18 -28.93
C SER A 168 -9.16 -3.47 -29.71
N ASP A 169 -10.24 -3.48 -30.49
CA ASP A 169 -10.58 -4.59 -31.40
C ASP A 169 -9.53 -4.72 -32.50
N ASP A 170 -8.87 -3.62 -32.91
CA ASP A 170 -7.75 -3.63 -33.84
C ASP A 170 -6.45 -4.07 -33.17
N ARG A 171 -5.93 -5.21 -33.65
CA ARG A 171 -4.71 -5.82 -33.08
C ARG A 171 -3.47 -4.94 -33.24
N ASP A 172 -3.35 -4.18 -34.33
CA ASP A 172 -2.20 -3.31 -34.54
C ASP A 172 -2.24 -2.11 -33.57
N THR A 173 -3.41 -1.56 -33.31
CA THR A 173 -3.61 -0.53 -32.29
C THR A 173 -3.23 -1.05 -30.90
N ARG A 174 -3.67 -2.27 -30.51
CA ARG A 174 -3.26 -2.91 -29.24
C ARG A 174 -1.74 -3.01 -29.12
N ARG A 175 -1.11 -3.55 -30.17
CA ARG A 175 0.36 -3.71 -30.21
C ARG A 175 1.07 -2.37 -30.03
N ARG A 176 0.72 -1.36 -30.83
CA ARG A 176 1.37 -0.04 -30.77
C ARG A 176 1.12 0.68 -29.45
N ALA A 177 -0.08 0.56 -28.88
CA ALA A 177 -0.38 1.15 -27.57
C ALA A 177 0.45 0.50 -26.45
N ALA A 178 0.54 -0.84 -26.46
CA ALA A 178 1.37 -1.58 -25.52
C ALA A 178 2.87 -1.25 -25.69
N GLU A 179 3.37 -1.19 -26.95
CA GLU A 179 4.75 -0.77 -27.24
C GLU A 179 5.04 0.65 -26.71
N ALA A 180 4.14 1.61 -26.94
CA ALA A 180 4.28 2.98 -26.43
C ALA A 180 4.34 3.03 -24.90
N LYS A 181 3.49 2.25 -24.21
CA LYS A 181 3.51 2.12 -22.75
C LYS A 181 4.83 1.48 -22.26
N TRP A 182 5.28 0.41 -22.88
CA TRP A 182 6.53 -0.24 -22.47
C TRP A 182 7.76 0.60 -22.81
N GLN A 183 7.68 1.46 -23.83
CA GLN A 183 8.73 2.44 -24.14
C GLN A 183 8.92 3.45 -23.00
N PHE A 184 7.86 3.85 -22.30
CA PHE A 184 8.00 4.67 -21.10
C PHE A 184 8.85 3.97 -20.03
N TYR A 185 8.61 2.68 -19.77
CA TYR A 185 9.41 1.93 -18.81
C TYR A 185 10.87 1.77 -19.29
N ALA A 186 11.07 1.47 -20.56
CA ALA A 186 12.41 1.36 -21.14
C ALA A 186 13.20 2.67 -21.07
N ALA A 187 12.54 3.80 -21.34
CA ALA A 187 13.16 5.12 -21.27
C ALA A 187 13.53 5.53 -19.83
N ASN A 188 12.84 5.00 -18.83
CA ASN A 188 13.08 5.29 -17.41
C ASN A 188 13.74 4.12 -16.65
N ALA A 189 14.25 3.11 -17.36
CA ALA A 189 14.79 1.89 -16.75
C ALA A 189 15.91 2.19 -15.76
N GLU A 190 16.90 2.99 -16.13
CA GLU A 190 18.04 3.35 -15.28
C GLU A 190 17.58 4.04 -13.97
N THR A 191 16.63 4.96 -14.07
CA THR A 191 16.07 5.64 -12.90
C THR A 191 15.32 4.66 -11.98
N MET A 192 14.47 3.79 -12.56
CA MET A 192 13.72 2.78 -11.80
C MET A 192 14.65 1.76 -11.14
N GLU A 193 15.66 1.28 -11.85
CA GLU A 193 16.65 0.35 -11.32
C GLU A 193 17.49 0.99 -10.21
N THR A 194 17.84 2.27 -10.34
CA THR A 194 18.54 3.02 -9.29
C THR A 194 17.69 3.16 -8.03
N ILE A 195 16.40 3.52 -8.17
CA ILE A 195 15.47 3.59 -7.03
C ILE A 195 15.33 2.21 -6.37
N PHE A 196 15.16 1.17 -7.18
CA PHE A 196 15.05 -0.22 -6.69
C PHE A 196 16.29 -0.68 -5.93
N ASP A 197 17.48 -0.44 -6.49
CA ASP A 197 18.76 -0.80 -5.84
C ASP A 197 18.94 -0.07 -4.50
N LYS A 198 18.65 1.24 -4.47
CA LYS A 198 18.67 2.02 -3.23
C LYS A 198 17.67 1.47 -2.21
N MET A 199 16.44 1.12 -2.66
CA MET A 199 15.40 0.54 -1.81
C MET A 199 15.83 -0.81 -1.23
N VAL A 200 16.44 -1.69 -2.02
CA VAL A 200 16.99 -2.96 -1.54
C VAL A 200 18.08 -2.73 -0.49
N LYS A 201 18.99 -1.78 -0.74
CA LYS A 201 20.10 -1.46 0.18
C LYS A 201 19.60 -0.89 1.50
N VAL A 202 18.67 0.07 1.49
CA VAL A 202 18.12 0.64 2.73
C VAL A 202 17.35 -0.40 3.52
N ARG A 203 16.53 -1.22 2.88
CA ARG A 203 15.81 -2.32 3.54
C ARG A 203 16.74 -3.38 4.11
N HIS A 204 17.86 -3.65 3.43
CA HIS A 204 18.87 -4.56 3.99
C HIS A 204 19.53 -3.98 5.25
N ARG A 205 19.89 -2.69 5.26
CA ARG A 205 20.41 -2.01 6.46
C ARG A 205 19.41 -2.06 7.60
N ILE A 206 18.16 -1.69 7.36
CA ILE A 206 17.07 -1.79 8.35
C ILE A 206 17.00 -3.19 8.96
N ALA A 207 17.05 -4.23 8.13
CA ALA A 207 17.00 -5.60 8.62
C ALA A 207 18.21 -5.95 9.49
N ARG A 208 19.40 -5.52 9.08
CA ARG A 208 20.66 -5.77 9.83
C ARG A 208 20.68 -5.04 11.18
N GLU A 209 20.25 -3.78 11.20
CA GLU A 209 20.13 -3.00 12.44
C GLU A 209 19.11 -3.59 13.43
N LEU A 210 18.01 -4.18 12.91
CA LEU A 210 17.02 -4.89 13.70
C LEU A 210 17.48 -6.31 14.13
N GLY A 211 18.70 -6.75 13.73
CA GLY A 211 19.25 -8.04 14.11
C GLY A 211 18.85 -9.20 13.20
N TYR A 212 18.21 -8.94 12.05
CA TYR A 212 17.82 -9.97 11.09
C TYR A 212 18.90 -10.22 10.03
N ARG A 213 18.91 -11.42 9.47
CA ARG A 213 19.82 -11.79 8.35
C ARG A 213 19.54 -11.00 7.08
N ASN A 214 18.25 -10.79 6.77
CA ASN A 214 17.78 -10.07 5.60
C ASN A 214 16.38 -9.51 5.86
N PHE A 215 15.81 -8.79 4.88
CA PHE A 215 14.53 -8.09 5.01
C PHE A 215 13.29 -9.01 4.98
N VAL A 216 13.40 -10.31 4.69
CA VAL A 216 12.24 -11.20 4.52
C VAL A 216 11.39 -11.25 5.79
N GLU A 217 12.00 -11.50 6.95
CA GLU A 217 11.29 -11.57 8.24
C GLU A 217 10.69 -10.22 8.64
N VAL A 218 11.46 -9.14 8.48
CA VAL A 218 10.96 -7.77 8.69
C VAL A 218 9.78 -7.46 7.79
N GLY A 219 9.86 -7.82 6.50
CA GLY A 219 8.79 -7.66 5.53
C GLY A 219 7.51 -8.41 5.91
N TYR A 220 7.63 -9.65 6.38
CA TYR A 220 6.50 -10.42 6.89
C TYR A 220 5.85 -9.76 8.10
N ALA A 221 6.63 -9.28 9.06
CA ALA A 221 6.12 -8.58 10.23
C ALA A 221 5.45 -7.25 9.85
N ARG A 222 6.04 -6.44 8.95
CA ARG A 222 5.44 -5.20 8.43
C ARG A 222 4.13 -5.43 7.68
N MET A 223 4.02 -6.55 6.95
CA MET A 223 2.77 -6.95 6.29
C MET A 223 1.74 -7.55 7.26
N ARG A 224 2.01 -7.52 8.59
CA ARG A 224 1.13 -8.04 9.66
C ARG A 224 0.73 -9.51 9.44
N ARG A 225 1.63 -10.30 8.88
CA ARG A 225 1.43 -11.74 8.67
C ARG A 225 1.61 -12.47 9.99
N SER A 226 0.50 -12.71 10.69
CA SER A 226 0.47 -13.25 12.05
C SER A 226 0.30 -14.77 12.12
N ASP A 227 -0.25 -15.38 11.06
CA ASP A 227 -0.75 -16.76 11.06
C ASP A 227 -0.15 -17.65 9.96
N TYR A 228 0.75 -17.12 9.15
CA TYR A 228 1.48 -17.91 8.14
C TYR A 228 2.93 -17.47 7.96
N THR A 229 3.77 -18.42 7.56
CA THR A 229 5.23 -18.28 7.46
C THR A 229 5.71 -18.26 6.00
N PRO A 230 6.97 -17.83 5.75
CA PRO A 230 7.60 -17.97 4.43
C PRO A 230 7.54 -19.39 3.85
N ASP A 231 7.68 -20.42 4.69
CA ASP A 231 7.63 -21.83 4.24
C ASP A 231 6.22 -22.24 3.81
N MET A 232 5.19 -21.80 4.53
CA MET A 232 3.80 -22.00 4.12
C MET A 232 3.53 -21.32 2.77
N VAL A 233 4.03 -20.11 2.55
CA VAL A 233 3.93 -19.38 1.27
C VAL A 233 4.75 -20.08 0.18
N ALA A 234 5.90 -20.67 0.49
CA ALA A 234 6.66 -21.46 -0.46
C ALA A 234 5.89 -22.69 -0.95
N ASN A 235 5.20 -23.38 -0.02
CA ASN A 235 4.30 -24.49 -0.38
C ASN A 235 3.13 -24.02 -1.26
N PHE A 236 2.50 -22.90 -0.92
CA PHE A 236 1.43 -22.31 -1.75
C PHE A 236 1.94 -21.99 -3.19
N ARG A 237 3.12 -21.33 -3.32
CA ARG A 237 3.70 -21.03 -4.63
C ARG A 237 4.02 -22.31 -5.44
N ARG A 238 4.43 -23.39 -4.77
CA ARG A 238 4.64 -24.68 -5.44
C ARG A 238 3.33 -25.20 -6.03
N GLN A 239 2.24 -25.17 -5.27
CA GLN A 239 0.91 -25.59 -5.75
C GLN A 239 0.44 -24.71 -6.92
N VAL A 240 0.62 -23.39 -6.84
CA VAL A 240 0.34 -22.48 -7.97
C VAL A 240 1.09 -22.91 -9.21
N ARG A 241 2.41 -23.15 -9.11
CA ARG A 241 3.25 -23.56 -10.24
C ARG A 241 2.82 -24.90 -10.82
N GLU A 242 2.49 -25.88 -9.97
CA GLU A 242 2.21 -27.26 -10.38
C GLU A 242 0.75 -27.43 -10.88
N ILE A 243 -0.18 -26.64 -10.38
CA ILE A 243 -1.63 -26.80 -10.64
C ILE A 243 -2.17 -25.64 -11.49
N LEU A 244 -1.99 -24.39 -11.04
CA LEU A 244 -2.63 -23.24 -11.69
C LEU A 244 -1.90 -22.81 -12.97
N VAL A 245 -0.58 -22.87 -13.01
CA VAL A 245 0.19 -22.45 -14.20
C VAL A 245 -0.12 -23.33 -15.42
N PRO A 246 -0.20 -24.68 -15.34
CA PRO A 246 -0.63 -25.50 -16.46
C PRO A 246 -2.06 -25.18 -16.92
N LEU A 247 -3.00 -24.99 -15.98
CA LEU A 247 -4.37 -24.60 -16.31
C LEU A 247 -4.43 -23.23 -17.00
N ALA A 248 -3.70 -22.23 -16.49
CA ALA A 248 -3.62 -20.92 -17.13
C ALA A 248 -3.05 -21.00 -18.54
N SER A 249 -2.02 -21.84 -18.75
CA SER A 249 -1.42 -22.07 -20.07
C SER A 249 -2.43 -22.68 -21.05
N GLU A 250 -3.26 -23.62 -20.59
CA GLU A 250 -4.32 -24.18 -21.41
C GLU A 250 -5.40 -23.12 -21.76
N LEU A 251 -5.78 -22.26 -20.80
CA LEU A 251 -6.72 -21.18 -21.03
C LEU A 251 -6.20 -20.15 -22.04
N TYR A 252 -4.90 -19.80 -21.99
CA TYR A 252 -4.24 -18.96 -22.99
C TYR A 252 -4.22 -19.61 -24.38
N GLU A 253 -4.00 -20.92 -24.46
CA GLU A 253 -4.04 -21.63 -25.73
C GLU A 253 -5.48 -21.69 -26.30
N ARG A 254 -6.50 -21.87 -25.47
CA ARG A 254 -7.91 -21.75 -25.86
C ARG A 254 -8.25 -20.33 -26.35
N GLN A 255 -7.74 -19.29 -25.67
CA GLN A 255 -7.87 -17.89 -26.08
C GLN A 255 -7.21 -17.67 -27.46
N ARG A 256 -5.98 -18.11 -27.63
CA ARG A 256 -5.27 -18.03 -28.91
C ARG A 256 -6.08 -18.60 -30.08
N LYS A 257 -6.62 -19.81 -29.88
CA LYS A 257 -7.48 -20.49 -30.90
C LYS A 257 -8.76 -19.71 -31.16
N ARG A 258 -9.43 -19.24 -30.11
CA ARG A 258 -10.65 -18.44 -30.21
C ARG A 258 -10.44 -17.13 -30.96
N LEU A 259 -9.30 -16.47 -30.76
CA LEU A 259 -8.90 -15.25 -31.46
C LEU A 259 -8.42 -15.50 -32.91
N GLY A 260 -8.22 -16.75 -33.33
CA GLY A 260 -7.75 -17.10 -34.67
C GLY A 260 -6.33 -16.64 -34.97
N ILE A 261 -5.45 -16.47 -33.95
CA ILE A 261 -4.08 -15.96 -34.12
C ILE A 261 -3.06 -17.07 -33.97
N ASN A 262 -1.96 -16.97 -34.74
CA ASN A 262 -0.90 -18.00 -34.71
C ASN A 262 -0.14 -18.03 -33.38
N LYS A 263 0.10 -16.87 -32.77
CA LYS A 263 0.81 -16.75 -31.50
C LYS A 263 0.18 -15.66 -30.66
N LEU A 264 -0.18 -15.99 -29.43
CA LEU A 264 -0.58 -15.03 -28.41
C LEU A 264 0.65 -14.23 -27.98
N LYS A 265 0.53 -12.91 -27.99
CA LYS A 265 1.56 -11.97 -27.53
C LYS A 265 1.08 -11.26 -26.30
N TYR A 266 1.98 -10.63 -25.53
CA TYR A 266 1.64 -9.88 -24.31
C TYR A 266 0.53 -8.84 -24.52
N TYR A 267 0.45 -8.21 -25.69
CA TYR A 267 -0.59 -7.25 -26.06
C TYR A 267 -1.93 -7.90 -26.47
N ASP A 268 -2.00 -9.25 -26.54
CA ASP A 268 -3.23 -10.00 -26.83
C ASP A 268 -3.83 -10.61 -25.54
N GLU A 269 -3.06 -10.70 -24.46
CA GLU A 269 -3.43 -11.45 -23.24
C GLU A 269 -4.70 -10.93 -22.59
N GLU A 270 -4.93 -9.61 -22.61
CA GLU A 270 -6.12 -8.99 -22.04
C GLU A 270 -7.30 -8.95 -23.02
N TYR A 271 -7.12 -9.25 -24.29
CA TYR A 271 -8.17 -9.29 -25.31
C TYR A 271 -8.74 -10.70 -25.44
N LYS A 272 -9.94 -10.96 -24.90
CA LYS A 272 -10.43 -12.32 -24.66
C LYS A 272 -11.29 -12.89 -25.80
N PHE A 273 -12.02 -12.05 -26.56
CA PHE A 273 -12.97 -12.48 -27.57
C PHE A 273 -12.84 -11.67 -28.87
N PRO A 274 -13.10 -12.27 -30.05
CA PRO A 274 -13.05 -11.54 -31.33
C PRO A 274 -14.06 -10.37 -31.42
N SER A 275 -15.15 -10.46 -30.65
CA SER A 275 -16.20 -9.42 -30.57
C SER A 275 -15.89 -8.35 -29.52
N GLY A 276 -14.69 -8.35 -28.95
CA GLY A 276 -14.33 -7.50 -27.82
C GLY A 276 -14.58 -8.14 -26.46
N ASN A 277 -13.99 -7.56 -25.42
CA ASN A 277 -14.19 -8.02 -24.05
C ASN A 277 -15.61 -7.69 -23.55
N PRO A 278 -16.15 -8.50 -22.61
CA PRO A 278 -17.38 -8.14 -21.91
C PRO A 278 -17.26 -6.73 -21.29
N LYS A 279 -18.30 -5.93 -21.46
CA LYS A 279 -18.36 -4.57 -20.89
C LYS A 279 -19.50 -4.53 -19.87
N PRO A 280 -19.32 -3.80 -18.75
CA PRO A 280 -20.43 -3.54 -17.84
C PRO A 280 -21.59 -2.86 -18.55
N ILE A 281 -22.81 -3.17 -18.13
CA ILE A 281 -24.01 -2.52 -18.65
C ILE A 281 -24.20 -1.18 -17.91
N GLY A 282 -24.43 -0.11 -18.64
CA GLY A 282 -24.63 1.24 -18.12
C GLY A 282 -23.43 2.15 -18.26
N THR A 283 -23.65 3.41 -18.00
CA THR A 283 -22.61 4.45 -17.93
C THR A 283 -21.80 4.31 -16.62
N PRO A 284 -20.59 4.87 -16.54
CA PRO A 284 -19.83 4.90 -15.29
C PRO A 284 -20.62 5.46 -14.11
N ALA A 285 -21.43 6.50 -14.32
CA ALA A 285 -22.26 7.11 -13.28
C ALA A 285 -23.36 6.14 -12.79
N GLU A 286 -24.02 5.42 -13.71
CA GLU A 286 -25.02 4.40 -13.34
C GLU A 286 -24.40 3.22 -12.58
N ILE A 287 -23.21 2.77 -12.98
CA ILE A 287 -22.49 1.69 -12.29
C ILE A 287 -22.16 2.11 -10.86
N VAL A 288 -21.63 3.33 -10.65
CA VAL A 288 -21.34 3.88 -9.32
C VAL A 288 -22.61 4.05 -8.49
N ALA A 289 -23.71 4.55 -9.10
CA ALA A 289 -24.99 4.70 -8.40
C ALA A 289 -25.57 3.35 -7.97
N ASN A 290 -25.47 2.32 -8.81
CA ASN A 290 -25.91 0.97 -8.49
C ASN A 290 -25.07 0.34 -7.37
N ALA A 291 -23.74 0.53 -7.40
CA ALA A 291 -22.86 0.10 -6.31
C ALA A 291 -23.22 0.80 -5.00
N ALA A 292 -23.42 2.11 -4.99
CA ALA A 292 -23.84 2.88 -3.84
C ALA A 292 -25.21 2.44 -3.30
N LYS A 293 -26.15 2.07 -4.20
CA LYS A 293 -27.44 1.48 -3.81
C LYS A 293 -27.23 0.15 -3.10
N MET A 294 -26.45 -0.76 -3.69
CA MET A 294 -26.15 -2.07 -3.11
C MET A 294 -25.57 -1.94 -1.69
N TYR A 295 -24.59 -1.03 -1.49
CA TYR A 295 -24.00 -0.80 -0.16
C TYR A 295 -24.97 -0.23 0.87
N ARG A 296 -26.01 0.51 0.46
CA ARG A 296 -27.04 0.99 1.37
C ARG A 296 -28.08 -0.07 1.74
N GLU A 297 -28.22 -1.10 0.92
CA GLU A 297 -29.16 -2.20 1.14
C GLU A 297 -28.56 -3.36 1.94
N LEU A 298 -27.22 -3.38 2.15
CA LEU A 298 -26.49 -4.30 3.04
C LEU A 298 -26.49 -3.82 4.49
#